data_49a1c8d3690344d49f1b5841f67312bc
#
_entry.id   49a1c8d3690344d49f1b5841f67312bc
#
_cell.length_a   1.000
_cell.length_b   1.000
_cell.length_c   1.000
_cell.angle_alpha   90.00
_cell.angle_beta   90.00
_cell.angle_gamma   90.00
#
_symmetry.space_group_name_H-M   'P 1'
#
loop_
_entity.id
_entity.type
_entity.pdbx_description
1 polymer ?
#
loop_
_entity_poly.entity_id
_entity_poly.type
_entity_poly.pdbx_seq_one_letter_code
_entity_poly.pdbx_strand_id
1 'polypeptide(L)'
;MFKKRNVMLAAATLIGLCAGSASADVVGKVGVDWIGNDILVDAVADPEVKGVTCHVTYFDRSVIDRVKNGKWFEDPSNSAISCHQTGPIEIGDIDLSKGGDEVFKSGISLVWKKLVVTRIYDKQNDTLIYLAHSRELVDGSAKMALSTVSLYGQSVTWKNGKPQ
;
A
#
# COMPACT_ATOMS: atom_id res chain seq x y z
N MET A 1 19.17 -51.91 -41.47
CA MET A 1 19.35 -50.46 -41.66
C MET A 1 18.32 -49.74 -40.76
N PHE A 2 18.71 -49.49 -39.50
CA PHE A 2 17.79 -48.91 -38.51
C PHE A 2 18.05 -47.39 -38.36
N LYS A 3 17.04 -46.59 -38.71
CA LYS A 3 17.07 -45.15 -38.71
C LYS A 3 16.72 -44.63 -37.28
N LYS A 4 17.69 -44.12 -36.54
CA LYS A 4 17.53 -43.53 -35.21
C LYS A 4 16.80 -42.16 -35.36
N ARG A 5 15.60 -42.04 -34.78
CA ARG A 5 14.87 -40.77 -34.64
C ARG A 5 15.31 -40.11 -33.33
N ASN A 6 15.97 -38.97 -33.46
CA ASN A 6 16.28 -38.08 -32.33
C ASN A 6 14.99 -37.34 -31.91
N VAL A 7 14.55 -37.59 -30.69
CA VAL A 7 13.49 -36.82 -30.04
C VAL A 7 14.16 -35.70 -29.25
N MET A 8 14.05 -34.48 -29.73
CA MET A 8 14.41 -33.28 -28.96
C MET A 8 13.31 -33.00 -27.92
N LEU A 9 13.65 -33.16 -26.66
CA LEU A 9 12.83 -32.66 -25.55
C LEU A 9 13.05 -31.14 -25.44
N ALA A 10 12.04 -30.35 -25.76
CA ALA A 10 12.02 -28.93 -25.45
C ALA A 10 11.58 -28.74 -24.00
N ALA A 11 12.50 -28.33 -23.14
CA ALA A 11 12.20 -27.93 -21.77
C ALA A 11 11.58 -26.54 -21.82
N ALA A 12 10.29 -26.44 -21.59
CA ALA A 12 9.59 -25.16 -21.41
C ALA A 12 9.83 -24.68 -19.96
N THR A 13 10.67 -23.66 -19.81
CA THR A 13 10.90 -23.00 -18.53
C THR A 13 9.71 -22.07 -18.25
N LEU A 14 8.82 -22.48 -17.34
CA LEU A 14 7.77 -21.58 -16.82
C LEU A 14 8.45 -20.58 -15.88
N ILE A 15 8.58 -19.34 -16.35
CA ILE A 15 8.93 -18.20 -15.51
C ILE A 15 7.63 -17.78 -14.79
N GLY A 16 7.49 -18.22 -13.53
CA GLY A 16 6.39 -17.77 -12.68
C GLY A 16 6.55 -16.28 -12.36
N LEU A 17 5.62 -15.44 -12.85
CA LEU A 17 5.46 -14.08 -12.35
C LEU A 17 4.92 -14.17 -10.92
N CYS A 18 5.79 -13.97 -9.93
CA CYS A 18 5.34 -13.67 -8.57
C CYS A 18 4.78 -12.24 -8.58
N ALA A 19 3.47 -12.11 -8.75
CA ALA A 19 2.78 -10.90 -8.36
C ALA A 19 2.90 -10.79 -6.85
N GLY A 20 3.71 -9.84 -6.37
CA GLY A 20 3.85 -9.55 -4.94
C GLY A 20 2.53 -9.02 -4.43
N SER A 21 1.85 -9.80 -3.57
CA SER A 21 0.71 -9.29 -2.81
C SER A 21 1.25 -8.29 -1.80
N ALA A 22 0.72 -7.07 -1.78
CA ALA A 22 0.98 -6.12 -0.70
C ALA A 22 0.49 -6.76 0.61
N SER A 23 1.43 -7.06 1.52
CA SER A 23 1.15 -7.52 2.86
C SER A 23 1.29 -6.34 3.79
N ALA A 24 0.33 -6.13 4.69
CA ALA A 24 0.51 -5.21 5.80
C ALA A 24 0.83 -6.02 7.05
N ASP A 25 1.90 -5.64 7.70
CA ASP A 25 2.33 -6.22 8.97
C ASP A 25 2.10 -5.21 10.09
N VAL A 26 1.41 -5.62 11.16
CA VAL A 26 1.28 -4.80 12.36
C VAL A 26 2.64 -4.73 13.04
N VAL A 27 3.30 -3.57 12.96
CA VAL A 27 4.63 -3.34 13.53
C VAL A 27 4.60 -2.60 14.85
N GLY A 28 3.43 -2.04 15.21
CA GLY A 28 3.26 -1.34 16.47
C GLY A 28 1.83 -1.41 17.00
N LYS A 29 1.72 -1.49 18.33
CA LYS A 29 0.44 -1.46 19.05
C LYS A 29 0.62 -0.65 20.33
N VAL A 30 -0.18 0.40 20.48
CA VAL A 30 -0.15 1.28 21.64
C VAL A 30 -1.53 1.29 22.31
N GLY A 31 -1.59 0.83 23.55
CA GLY A 31 -2.82 0.88 24.35
C GLY A 31 -3.20 2.32 24.68
N VAL A 32 -4.47 2.66 24.48
CA VAL A 32 -5.00 4.01 24.77
C VAL A 32 -5.72 4.05 26.12
N ASP A 33 -6.41 2.96 26.46
CA ASP A 33 -7.18 2.86 27.69
C ASP A 33 -7.19 1.44 28.26
N TRP A 34 -7.82 1.28 29.42
CA TRP A 34 -7.92 0.00 30.13
C TRP A 34 -8.98 -0.96 29.58
N ILE A 35 -9.85 -0.50 28.67
CA ILE A 35 -10.89 -1.35 28.03
C ILE A 35 -10.41 -1.97 26.72
N GLY A 36 -9.14 -1.74 26.35
CA GLY A 36 -8.48 -2.38 25.22
C GLY A 36 -8.70 -1.69 23.88
N ASN A 37 -8.90 -0.36 23.89
CA ASN A 37 -8.79 0.45 22.70
C ASN A 37 -7.30 0.73 22.41
N ASP A 38 -6.89 0.52 21.17
CA ASP A 38 -5.49 0.57 20.77
C ASP A 38 -5.28 1.48 19.55
N ILE A 39 -4.08 2.01 19.42
CA ILE A 39 -3.57 2.55 18.16
C ILE A 39 -2.69 1.47 17.53
N LEU A 40 -3.00 1.08 16.32
CA LEU A 40 -2.19 0.15 15.53
C LEU A 40 -1.35 0.91 14.51
N VAL A 41 -0.17 0.37 14.24
CA VAL A 41 0.73 0.85 13.19
C VAL A 41 1.02 -0.32 12.25
N ASP A 42 0.59 -0.19 11.01
CA ASP A 42 0.88 -1.15 9.95
C ASP A 42 2.03 -0.64 9.09
N ALA A 43 2.98 -1.51 8.78
CA ALA A 43 3.96 -1.28 7.73
C ALA A 43 3.46 -1.93 6.43
N VAL A 44 3.36 -1.15 5.37
CA VAL A 44 2.87 -1.59 4.07
C VAL A 44 3.87 -1.21 2.98
N ALA A 45 4.38 -2.21 2.25
CA ALA A 45 5.23 -1.97 1.10
C ALA A 45 4.38 -1.69 -0.14
N ASP A 46 4.79 -0.73 -0.97
CA ASP A 46 4.13 -0.47 -2.24
C ASP A 46 4.38 -1.64 -3.22
N PRO A 47 3.35 -2.29 -3.76
CA PRO A 47 3.51 -3.46 -4.62
C PRO A 47 4.19 -3.15 -5.95
N GLU A 48 4.03 -1.92 -6.48
CA GLU A 48 4.59 -1.48 -7.75
C GLU A 48 5.83 -0.57 -7.60
N VAL A 49 6.14 -0.14 -6.37
CA VAL A 49 7.32 0.70 -6.09
C VAL A 49 8.16 0.05 -5.00
N LYS A 50 9.11 -0.79 -5.40
CA LYS A 50 10.04 -1.39 -4.46
C LYS A 50 10.91 -0.31 -3.81
N GLY A 51 11.34 -0.58 -2.59
CA GLY A 51 12.18 0.34 -1.82
C GLY A 51 11.40 1.50 -1.19
N VAL A 52 10.07 1.46 -1.20
CA VAL A 52 9.21 2.39 -0.47
C VAL A 52 8.30 1.61 0.48
N THR A 53 8.24 2.07 1.73
CA THR A 53 7.35 1.52 2.76
C THR A 53 6.56 2.66 3.38
N CYS A 54 5.26 2.45 3.56
CA CYS A 54 4.37 3.35 4.26
C CYS A 54 4.02 2.80 5.63
N HIS A 55 4.09 3.61 6.66
CA HIS A 55 3.52 3.32 7.96
C HIS A 55 2.18 4.02 8.07
N VAL A 56 1.14 3.23 8.33
CA VAL A 56 -0.24 3.73 8.46
C VAL A 56 -0.70 3.46 9.88
N THR A 57 -1.14 4.51 10.56
CA THR A 57 -1.70 4.41 11.91
C THR A 57 -3.20 4.56 11.87
N TYR A 58 -3.88 3.79 12.70
CA TYR A 58 -5.32 3.87 12.86
C TYR A 58 -5.75 3.40 14.26
N PHE A 59 -6.96 3.79 14.63
CA PHE A 59 -7.54 3.45 15.92
C PHE A 59 -8.31 2.13 15.81
N ASP A 60 -8.00 1.17 16.68
CA ASP A 60 -8.70 -0.11 16.80
C ASP A 60 -9.51 -0.14 18.11
N ARG A 61 -10.85 -0.22 17.98
CA ARG A 61 -11.75 -0.30 19.12
C ARG A 61 -11.86 -1.70 19.66
N SER A 62 -11.85 -1.83 20.96
CA SER A 62 -12.15 -3.08 21.62
C SER A 62 -13.60 -3.54 21.34
N VAL A 63 -13.83 -4.85 21.41
CA VAL A 63 -15.17 -5.41 21.28
C VAL A 63 -16.12 -4.83 22.33
N ILE A 64 -15.62 -4.58 23.55
CA ILE A 64 -16.39 -3.99 24.66
C ILE A 64 -16.87 -2.60 24.29
N ASP A 65 -15.99 -1.75 23.72
CA ASP A 65 -16.33 -0.39 23.32
C ASP A 65 -17.33 -0.38 22.16
N ARG A 66 -17.17 -1.29 21.19
CA ARG A 66 -18.10 -1.45 20.04
C ARG A 66 -19.52 -1.80 20.52
N VAL A 67 -19.64 -2.75 21.42
CA VAL A 67 -20.94 -3.16 21.99
C VAL A 67 -21.57 -2.04 22.81
N LYS A 68 -20.78 -1.38 23.67
CA LYS A 68 -21.28 -0.33 24.58
C LYS A 68 -21.76 0.92 23.82
N ASN A 69 -21.06 1.31 22.77
CA ASN A 69 -21.34 2.53 22.02
C ASN A 69 -22.13 2.30 20.72
N GLY A 70 -22.46 1.05 20.36
CA GLY A 70 -23.18 0.71 19.14
C GLY A 70 -22.42 1.01 17.85
N LYS A 71 -21.11 1.31 17.93
CA LYS A 71 -20.26 1.62 16.78
C LYS A 71 -19.46 0.38 16.36
N TRP A 72 -20.00 -0.37 15.41
CA TRP A 72 -19.38 -1.62 14.92
C TRP A 72 -18.22 -1.41 13.94
N PHE A 73 -18.13 -0.23 13.33
CA PHE A 73 -17.10 0.09 12.33
C PHE A 73 -16.23 1.23 12.82
N GLU A 74 -14.93 1.11 12.56
CA GLU A 74 -13.97 2.17 12.86
C GLU A 74 -14.24 3.40 12.00
N ASP A 75 -14.05 4.56 12.61
CA ASP A 75 -14.02 5.82 11.89
C ASP A 75 -12.62 6.00 11.26
N PRO A 76 -12.52 5.95 9.92
CA PRO A 76 -11.23 6.11 9.23
C PRO A 76 -10.66 7.53 9.34
N SER A 77 -11.38 8.46 9.96
CA SER A 77 -10.99 9.86 10.06
C SER A 77 -9.76 10.10 10.95
N ASN A 78 -9.37 9.12 11.75
CA ASN A 78 -8.23 9.21 12.69
C ASN A 78 -7.01 8.41 12.20
N SER A 79 -6.81 8.31 10.89
CA SER A 79 -5.64 7.68 10.31
C SER A 79 -4.55 8.70 9.97
N ALA A 80 -3.29 8.29 10.09
CA ALA A 80 -2.16 9.04 9.58
C ALA A 80 -1.29 8.13 8.72
N ILE A 81 -0.53 8.72 7.80
CA ILE A 81 0.37 8.00 6.91
C ILE A 81 1.74 8.68 6.88
N SER A 82 2.79 7.86 6.88
CA SER A 82 4.18 8.29 6.64
C SER A 82 4.85 7.28 5.74
N CYS A 83 5.26 7.72 4.55
CA CYS A 83 5.95 6.90 3.57
C CYS A 83 7.39 7.38 3.40
N HIS A 84 8.32 6.46 3.27
CA HIS A 84 9.73 6.79 3.08
C HIS A 84 10.46 5.70 2.32
N GLN A 85 11.63 6.06 1.82
CA GLN A 85 12.52 5.12 1.17
C GLN A 85 13.11 4.15 2.19
N THR A 86 13.01 2.86 1.91
CA THR A 86 13.57 1.76 2.72
C THR A 86 14.59 0.92 1.98
N GLY A 87 14.83 1.24 0.70
CA GLY A 87 15.79 0.54 -0.16
C GLY A 87 15.97 1.24 -1.51
N PRO A 88 16.71 0.64 -2.45
CA PRO A 88 16.77 1.12 -3.82
C PRO A 88 15.37 1.20 -4.43
N ILE A 89 15.06 2.32 -5.10
CA ILE A 89 13.73 2.52 -5.67
C ILE A 89 13.66 1.92 -7.07
N GLU A 90 12.74 0.95 -7.25
CA GLU A 90 12.40 0.36 -8.55
C GLU A 90 10.91 0.59 -8.79
N ILE A 91 10.58 1.34 -9.85
CA ILE A 91 9.19 1.68 -10.20
C ILE A 91 8.72 0.75 -11.30
N GLY A 92 7.65 0.01 -11.02
CA GLY A 92 6.96 -0.90 -11.91
C GLY A 92 6.00 -0.20 -12.87
N ASP A 93 4.84 -0.82 -13.05
CA ASP A 93 3.78 -0.29 -13.89
C ASP A 93 2.79 0.52 -13.04
N ILE A 94 2.97 1.84 -13.03
CA ILE A 94 2.16 2.77 -12.24
C ILE A 94 1.26 3.63 -13.13
N ASP A 95 0.07 3.99 -12.64
CA ASP A 95 -0.79 4.97 -13.32
C ASP A 95 -0.15 6.37 -13.21
N LEU A 96 0.07 6.99 -14.37
CA LEU A 96 0.64 8.33 -14.50
C LEU A 96 -0.44 9.42 -14.59
N SER A 97 -1.71 9.04 -14.52
CA SER A 97 -2.84 9.99 -14.50
C SER A 97 -2.88 10.75 -13.19
N LYS A 98 -3.60 11.87 -13.18
CA LYS A 98 -3.80 12.66 -11.95
C LYS A 98 -4.64 11.93 -10.88
N GLY A 99 -5.35 10.87 -11.26
CA GLY A 99 -6.13 10.03 -10.36
C GLY A 99 -5.26 9.04 -9.59
N GLY A 100 -4.16 8.61 -10.19
CA GLY A 100 -3.23 7.63 -9.63
C GLY A 100 -3.83 6.25 -9.41
N ASP A 101 -3.11 5.41 -8.67
CA ASP A 101 -3.50 4.05 -8.32
C ASP A 101 -3.88 3.91 -6.86
N GLU A 102 -4.92 3.15 -6.57
CA GLU A 102 -5.17 2.65 -5.23
C GLU A 102 -4.19 1.50 -4.93
N VAL A 103 -3.24 1.73 -4.03
CA VAL A 103 -2.08 0.83 -3.84
C VAL A 103 -2.25 -0.19 -2.73
N PHE A 104 -3.00 0.10 -1.69
CA PHE A 104 -3.23 -0.84 -0.59
C PHE A 104 -4.68 -1.29 -0.63
N LYS A 105 -4.95 -2.28 -1.49
CA LYS A 105 -6.29 -2.89 -1.62
C LYS A 105 -6.39 -4.04 -0.63
N SER A 106 -7.12 -3.81 0.42
CA SER A 106 -7.88 -4.74 1.27
C SER A 106 -7.42 -6.20 1.45
N GLY A 107 -7.82 -6.73 2.53
CA GLY A 107 -7.74 -8.13 2.99
C GLY A 107 -7.26 -8.20 4.42
N ILE A 108 -6.79 -7.11 5.00
CA ILE A 108 -5.96 -7.13 6.18
C ILE A 108 -6.73 -6.77 7.45
N SER A 109 -7.69 -5.85 7.38
CA SER A 109 -8.59 -5.56 8.50
C SER A 109 -9.88 -4.89 8.06
N LEU A 110 -10.88 -4.81 8.96
CA LEU A 110 -12.15 -4.09 8.72
C LEU A 110 -11.92 -2.59 8.47
N VAL A 111 -10.82 -2.02 8.98
CA VAL A 111 -10.46 -0.62 8.81
C VAL A 111 -10.10 -0.31 7.37
N TRP A 112 -9.33 -1.19 6.71
CA TRP A 112 -8.93 -1.03 5.31
C TRP A 112 -10.08 -1.09 4.30
N LYS A 113 -11.27 -1.55 4.71
CA LYS A 113 -12.46 -1.47 3.84
C LYS A 113 -12.92 -0.03 3.61
N LYS A 114 -12.62 0.86 4.54
CA LYS A 114 -13.04 2.27 4.50
C LYS A 114 -11.88 3.24 4.26
N LEU A 115 -10.65 2.85 4.59
CA LEU A 115 -9.43 3.61 4.34
C LEU A 115 -8.80 3.20 3.01
N VAL A 116 -8.46 4.15 2.20
CA VAL A 116 -7.79 3.98 0.90
C VAL A 116 -6.49 4.74 0.92
N VAL A 117 -5.45 4.16 0.32
CA VAL A 117 -4.24 4.90 -0.02
C VAL A 117 -4.09 4.92 -1.53
N THR A 118 -4.08 6.11 -2.09
CA THR A 118 -3.86 6.35 -3.51
C THR A 118 -2.45 6.88 -3.73
N ARG A 119 -1.69 6.23 -4.62
CA ARG A 119 -0.40 6.72 -5.09
C ARG A 119 -0.60 7.56 -6.33
N ILE A 120 -0.02 8.76 -6.34
CA ILE A 120 -0.02 9.69 -7.47
C ILE A 120 1.44 10.03 -7.77
N TYR A 121 1.84 10.04 -9.04
CA TYR A 121 3.16 10.54 -9.43
C TYR A 121 3.07 11.99 -9.88
N ASP A 122 3.67 12.88 -9.11
CA ASP A 122 3.89 14.27 -9.49
C ASP A 122 5.13 14.35 -10.39
N LYS A 123 4.88 14.31 -11.69
CA LYS A 123 5.92 14.35 -12.71
C LYS A 123 6.74 15.65 -12.67
N GLN A 124 6.12 16.78 -12.36
CA GLN A 124 6.80 18.08 -12.36
C GLN A 124 7.84 18.18 -11.23
N ASN A 125 7.52 17.61 -10.08
CA ASN A 125 8.36 17.67 -8.89
C ASN A 125 9.12 16.35 -8.63
N ASP A 126 9.00 15.38 -9.55
CA ASP A 126 9.65 14.05 -9.44
C ASP A 126 9.40 13.41 -8.07
N THR A 127 8.12 13.30 -7.70
CA THR A 127 7.70 12.92 -6.34
C THR A 127 6.54 11.95 -6.38
N LEU A 128 6.64 10.87 -5.60
CA LEU A 128 5.51 10.00 -5.31
C LEU A 128 4.71 10.59 -4.15
N ILE A 129 3.42 10.71 -4.34
CA ILE A 129 2.45 11.19 -3.35
C ILE A 129 1.59 10.01 -2.93
N TYR A 130 1.48 9.77 -1.62
CA TYR A 130 0.61 8.78 -1.02
C TYR A 130 -0.48 9.49 -0.23
N LEU A 131 -1.70 9.43 -0.73
CA LEU A 131 -2.88 10.06 -0.15
C LEU A 131 -3.73 9.01 0.54
N ALA A 132 -3.72 8.99 1.87
CA ALA A 132 -4.67 8.21 2.65
C ALA A 132 -5.97 8.99 2.78
N HIS A 133 -7.10 8.38 2.44
CA HIS A 133 -8.40 9.03 2.56
C HIS A 133 -9.52 8.04 2.86
N SER A 134 -10.62 8.52 3.42
CA SER A 134 -11.83 7.73 3.63
C SER A 134 -12.61 7.58 2.33
N ARG A 135 -13.21 6.40 2.10
CA ARG A 135 -14.20 6.18 1.04
C ARG A 135 -15.55 6.82 1.37
N GLU A 136 -15.80 7.10 2.65
CA GLU A 136 -17.04 7.69 3.13
C GLU A 136 -16.78 9.12 3.60
N LEU A 137 -17.80 9.97 3.45
CA LEU A 137 -17.76 11.31 4.03
C LEU A 137 -18.06 11.20 5.53
N VAL A 138 -17.17 11.76 6.34
CA VAL A 138 -17.33 11.87 7.79
C VAL A 138 -17.35 13.35 8.13
N ASP A 139 -18.43 13.81 8.73
CA ASP A 139 -18.64 15.25 9.02
C ASP A 139 -18.46 16.14 7.77
N GLY A 140 -18.94 15.67 6.61
CA GLY A 140 -18.85 16.41 5.35
C GLY A 140 -17.47 16.40 4.68
N SER A 141 -16.51 15.59 5.16
CA SER A 141 -15.16 15.49 4.62
C SER A 141 -14.73 14.03 4.39
N ALA A 142 -13.92 13.79 3.36
CA ALA A 142 -13.29 12.48 3.14
C ALA A 142 -12.19 12.14 4.17
N LYS A 143 -11.87 13.05 5.08
CA LYS A 143 -10.74 12.93 6.04
C LYS A 143 -9.51 12.37 5.35
N MET A 144 -8.44 13.10 5.32
CA MET A 144 -7.29 12.75 4.50
C MET A 144 -5.98 13.06 5.21
N ALA A 145 -4.96 12.27 4.87
CA ALA A 145 -3.57 12.48 5.27
C ALA A 145 -2.69 12.25 4.05
N LEU A 146 -1.58 12.97 3.96
CA LEU A 146 -0.69 12.94 2.81
C LEU A 146 0.73 12.67 3.27
N SER A 147 1.42 11.81 2.51
CA SER A 147 2.86 11.60 2.62
C SER A 147 3.50 11.64 1.25
N THR A 148 4.76 12.04 1.16
CA THR A 148 5.49 12.15 -0.09
C THR A 148 6.84 11.47 -0.01
N VAL A 149 7.27 10.86 -1.13
CA VAL A 149 8.62 10.32 -1.30
C VAL A 149 9.23 11.00 -2.53
N SER A 150 10.24 11.84 -2.29
CA SER A 150 10.95 12.53 -3.37
C SER A 150 11.84 11.55 -4.14
N LEU A 151 11.77 11.58 -5.46
CA LEU A 151 12.66 10.88 -6.38
C LEU A 151 13.79 11.77 -6.90
N TYR A 152 13.72 13.06 -6.60
CA TYR A 152 14.71 14.04 -7.03
C TYR A 152 16.08 13.70 -6.46
N GLY A 153 17.08 13.59 -7.35
CA GLY A 153 18.43 13.25 -6.96
C GLY A 153 18.67 11.80 -6.51
N GLN A 154 17.64 10.95 -6.62
CA GLN A 154 17.75 9.53 -6.29
C GLN A 154 18.10 8.69 -7.53
N SER A 155 18.79 7.56 -7.29
CA SER A 155 18.97 6.53 -8.31
C SER A 155 17.71 5.68 -8.38
N VAL A 156 16.83 5.98 -9.34
CA VAL A 156 15.55 5.27 -9.52
C VAL A 156 15.58 4.46 -10.80
N THR A 157 15.22 3.19 -10.69
CA THR A 157 15.05 2.31 -11.86
C THR A 157 13.58 2.30 -12.26
N TRP A 158 13.28 2.65 -13.51
CA TRP A 158 11.94 2.61 -14.09
C TRP A 158 11.82 1.42 -15.04
N LYS A 159 10.89 0.51 -14.79
CA LYS A 159 10.64 -0.68 -15.62
C LYS A 159 10.29 -0.31 -17.08
N ASN A 160 9.48 0.72 -17.27
CA ASN A 160 9.00 1.19 -18.58
C ASN A 160 9.69 2.48 -19.06
N GLY A 161 10.84 2.86 -18.45
CA GLY A 161 11.49 4.13 -18.66
C GLY A 161 10.82 5.29 -17.91
N LYS A 162 11.60 6.31 -17.56
CA LYS A 162 11.08 7.48 -16.85
C LYS A 162 10.13 8.27 -17.77
N PRO A 163 8.90 8.63 -17.33
CA PRO A 163 7.97 9.42 -18.13
C PRO A 163 8.55 10.81 -18.40
N GLN A 164 8.52 11.21 -19.70
CA GLN A 164 8.97 12.53 -20.15
C GLN A 164 7.91 13.61 -19.94
#